data_12da52eb603ea6fb8b15697085906180
#
_entry.id   12da52eb603ea6fb8b15697085906180
#
_cell.length_a   1.000
_cell.length_b   1.000
_cell.length_c   1.000
_cell.angle_alpha   90.00
_cell.angle_beta   90.00
_cell.angle_gamma   90.00
#
_symmetry.space_group_name_H-M   'P 1'
#
loop_
_entity.id
_entity.type
_entity.pdbx_description
1 polymer ?
#
loop_
_entity_poly.entity_id
_entity_poly.type
_entity_poly.pdbx_seq_one_letter_code
_entity_poly.pdbx_strand_id
1 'polypeptide(L)'
;MWDYLKNTTKPIVLYGTGNGADKILNQLSKASIKVSGVFASDGFVRNRSFRGYEVESYSDIKKRLGDVIILMCFGSNRQDVRLNVEKLMQENEFYVPDVPVYGDVIFDANYYEDHKYELELVRSMLADELSVKTFDAIMSYRLSGDISYVFDCEEEEERKLDLIKLPKDSEYLDLGAYNGDTVVKYSEAFKNISSVIAVEPDSKNFKKLCKTVEQMKCGPQVQVVNAVVSDKDGMASLVSSKGRGVHEFSNLVCDVTASNVVPCISVDSLVQDRMVN
;
A
#
# COMPACT_ATOMS: atom_id res chain seq x y z
N MET A 1 -15.21 12.14 -7.14
CA MET A 1 -15.47 10.74 -7.57
C MET A 1 -16.72 10.15 -6.91
N TRP A 2 -16.82 9.99 -5.59
CA TRP A 2 -17.93 9.28 -4.91
C TRP A 2 -19.32 9.79 -5.26
N ASP A 3 -19.52 11.12 -5.30
CA ASP A 3 -20.81 11.74 -5.68
C ASP A 3 -21.18 11.45 -7.15
N TYR A 4 -20.19 11.41 -8.03
CA TYR A 4 -20.39 11.04 -9.42
C TYR A 4 -20.83 9.57 -9.53
N LEU A 5 -20.13 8.64 -8.86
CA LEU A 5 -20.47 7.22 -8.86
C LEU A 5 -21.87 6.96 -8.29
N LYS A 6 -22.33 7.77 -7.33
CA LYS A 6 -23.66 7.67 -6.73
C LYS A 6 -24.77 8.08 -7.69
N ASN A 7 -24.49 9.03 -8.57
CA ASN A 7 -25.50 9.64 -9.46
C ASN A 7 -25.45 9.11 -10.91
N THR A 8 -24.46 8.28 -11.26
CA THR A 8 -24.34 7.73 -12.60
C THR A 8 -25.33 6.60 -12.86
N THR A 9 -25.80 6.48 -14.10
CA THR A 9 -26.56 5.33 -14.59
C THR A 9 -25.69 4.29 -15.30
N LYS A 10 -24.40 4.63 -15.53
CA LYS A 10 -23.44 3.75 -16.19
C LYS A 10 -23.09 2.57 -15.29
N PRO A 11 -23.01 1.33 -15.81
CA PRO A 11 -22.64 0.18 -15.00
C PRO A 11 -21.24 0.33 -14.40
N ILE A 12 -21.11 0.09 -13.10
CA ILE A 12 -19.85 0.12 -12.36
C ILE A 12 -19.34 -1.30 -12.18
N VAL A 13 -18.09 -1.56 -12.52
CA VAL A 13 -17.45 -2.87 -12.39
C VAL A 13 -16.14 -2.77 -11.62
N LEU A 14 -15.82 -3.81 -10.83
CA LEU A 14 -14.57 -3.88 -10.08
C LEU A 14 -13.51 -4.66 -10.87
N TYR A 15 -12.32 -4.11 -10.96
CA TYR A 15 -11.15 -4.77 -11.51
C TYR A 15 -10.24 -5.28 -10.38
N GLY A 16 -10.30 -6.59 -10.13
CA GLY A 16 -9.58 -7.28 -9.07
C GLY A 16 -10.48 -7.87 -7.98
N THR A 17 -9.94 -8.83 -7.22
CA THR A 17 -10.69 -9.66 -6.24
C THR A 17 -9.93 -9.84 -4.92
N GLY A 18 -8.99 -8.94 -4.61
CA GLY A 18 -8.20 -8.96 -3.38
C GLY A 18 -8.82 -8.11 -2.27
N ASN A 19 -8.03 -7.86 -1.22
CA ASN A 19 -8.43 -7.03 -0.08
C ASN A 19 -8.87 -5.61 -0.47
N GLY A 20 -8.22 -5.01 -1.48
CA GLY A 20 -8.64 -3.71 -2.02
C GLY A 20 -10.06 -3.75 -2.57
N ALA A 21 -10.43 -4.83 -3.27
CA ALA A 21 -11.80 -5.01 -3.77
C ALA A 21 -12.82 -5.16 -2.64
N ASP A 22 -12.46 -5.87 -1.55
CA ASP A 22 -13.31 -5.97 -0.36
C ASP A 22 -13.57 -4.58 0.26
N LYS A 23 -12.52 -3.76 0.41
CA LYS A 23 -12.61 -2.41 0.98
C LYS A 23 -13.45 -1.48 0.11
N ILE A 24 -13.18 -1.46 -1.20
CA ILE A 24 -13.92 -0.63 -2.16
C ILE A 24 -15.40 -1.06 -2.20
N LEU A 25 -15.69 -2.36 -2.28
CA LEU A 25 -17.05 -2.87 -2.28
C LEU A 25 -17.80 -2.49 -1.01
N ASN A 26 -17.13 -2.53 0.15
CA ASN A 26 -17.73 -2.09 1.42
C ASN A 26 -18.10 -0.60 1.39
N GLN A 27 -17.23 0.27 0.88
CA GLN A 27 -17.51 1.70 0.76
C GLN A 27 -18.63 1.99 -0.25
N LEU A 28 -18.65 1.31 -1.41
CA LEU A 28 -19.73 1.42 -2.38
C LEU A 28 -21.07 0.99 -1.77
N SER A 29 -21.07 -0.09 -0.97
CA SER A 29 -22.27 -0.57 -0.26
C SER A 29 -22.76 0.46 0.77
N LYS A 30 -21.87 1.05 1.58
CA LYS A 30 -22.21 2.13 2.53
C LYS A 30 -22.82 3.34 1.81
N ALA A 31 -22.33 3.67 0.62
CA ALA A 31 -22.85 4.75 -0.23
C ALA A 31 -24.09 4.37 -1.04
N SER A 32 -24.60 3.13 -0.93
CA SER A 32 -25.70 2.58 -1.73
C SER A 32 -25.42 2.57 -3.25
N ILE A 33 -24.16 2.47 -3.64
CA ILE A 33 -23.70 2.37 -5.03
C ILE A 33 -23.68 0.91 -5.47
N LYS A 34 -24.37 0.60 -6.55
CA LYS A 34 -24.51 -0.76 -7.06
C LYS A 34 -23.37 -1.15 -7.98
N VAL A 35 -22.74 -2.30 -7.72
CA VAL A 35 -21.76 -2.93 -8.60
C VAL A 35 -22.46 -3.88 -9.56
N SER A 36 -22.11 -3.80 -10.86
CA SER A 36 -22.71 -4.58 -11.95
C SER A 36 -21.89 -5.81 -12.37
N GLY A 37 -20.64 -5.91 -11.92
CA GLY A 37 -19.79 -7.04 -12.21
C GLY A 37 -18.40 -6.91 -11.61
N VAL A 38 -17.67 -8.02 -11.61
CA VAL A 38 -16.29 -8.10 -11.13
C VAL A 38 -15.46 -8.85 -12.15
N PHE A 39 -14.31 -8.33 -12.52
CA PHE A 39 -13.43 -9.01 -13.46
C PHE A 39 -11.97 -9.04 -12.97
N ALA A 40 -11.20 -9.94 -13.55
CA ALA A 40 -9.78 -10.05 -13.32
C ALA A 40 -9.02 -10.11 -14.66
N SER A 41 -7.70 -9.85 -14.64
CA SER A 41 -6.83 -10.06 -15.81
C SER A 41 -6.90 -11.52 -16.28
N ASP A 42 -6.79 -11.75 -17.58
CA ASP A 42 -7.09 -13.03 -18.24
C ASP A 42 -6.42 -14.26 -17.59
N GLY A 43 -5.17 -14.17 -17.14
CA GLY A 43 -4.51 -15.25 -16.39
C GLY A 43 -5.04 -15.52 -14.99
N PHE A 44 -5.97 -14.70 -14.48
CA PHE A 44 -6.52 -14.78 -13.13
C PHE A 44 -8.02 -15.06 -13.08
N VAL A 45 -8.67 -15.19 -14.21
CA VAL A 45 -10.06 -15.69 -14.34
C VAL A 45 -10.05 -17.20 -14.11
N ARG A 46 -10.49 -17.68 -12.96
CA ARG A 46 -10.39 -19.09 -12.55
C ARG A 46 -11.74 -19.67 -12.13
N ASN A 47 -12.82 -19.41 -12.85
CA ASN A 47 -14.18 -19.90 -12.55
C ASN A 47 -14.50 -19.80 -11.03
N ARG A 48 -14.26 -18.63 -10.44
CA ARG A 48 -14.43 -18.37 -9.02
C ARG A 48 -15.41 -17.23 -8.79
N SER A 49 -16.02 -17.23 -7.64
CA SER A 49 -16.85 -16.13 -7.17
C SER A 49 -16.10 -15.21 -6.21
N PHE A 50 -16.45 -13.93 -6.22
CA PHE A 50 -16.01 -12.94 -5.25
C PHE A 50 -17.24 -12.23 -4.67
N ARG A 51 -17.49 -12.39 -3.39
CA ARG A 51 -18.62 -11.74 -2.68
C ARG A 51 -19.98 -11.89 -3.37
N GLY A 52 -20.25 -13.05 -3.96
CA GLY A 52 -21.48 -13.35 -4.68
C GLY A 52 -21.49 -12.95 -6.16
N TYR A 53 -20.45 -12.30 -6.65
CA TYR A 53 -20.24 -12.01 -8.08
C TYR A 53 -19.43 -13.14 -8.73
N GLU A 54 -19.84 -13.57 -9.92
CA GLU A 54 -18.98 -14.37 -10.78
C GLU A 54 -17.81 -13.49 -11.28
N VAL A 55 -16.59 -14.02 -11.25
CA VAL A 55 -15.41 -13.29 -11.74
C VAL A 55 -15.26 -13.55 -13.22
N GLU A 56 -15.53 -12.54 -14.02
CA GLU A 56 -15.54 -12.59 -15.49
C GLU A 56 -14.19 -12.17 -16.09
N SER A 57 -14.02 -12.39 -17.38
CA SER A 57 -12.99 -11.70 -18.16
C SER A 57 -13.45 -10.28 -18.51
N TYR A 58 -12.49 -9.38 -18.83
CA TYR A 58 -12.86 -8.04 -19.31
C TYR A 58 -13.70 -8.10 -20.58
N SER A 59 -13.40 -9.03 -21.50
CA SER A 59 -14.14 -9.20 -22.74
C SER A 59 -15.60 -9.61 -22.52
N ASP A 60 -15.89 -10.44 -21.50
CA ASP A 60 -17.26 -10.86 -21.18
C ASP A 60 -18.04 -9.72 -20.51
N ILE A 61 -17.39 -8.97 -19.61
CA ILE A 61 -17.95 -7.72 -19.06
C ILE A 61 -18.36 -6.76 -20.20
N LYS A 62 -17.46 -6.51 -21.15
CA LYS A 62 -17.71 -5.57 -22.27
C LYS A 62 -18.86 -6.04 -23.17
N LYS A 63 -18.93 -7.35 -23.46
CA LYS A 63 -20.04 -7.92 -24.24
C LYS A 63 -21.40 -7.79 -23.54
N ARG A 64 -21.41 -7.99 -22.21
CA ARG A 64 -22.65 -8.02 -21.42
C ARG A 64 -23.16 -6.62 -21.06
N LEU A 65 -22.27 -5.69 -20.74
CA LEU A 65 -22.60 -4.38 -20.19
C LEU A 65 -22.34 -3.20 -21.11
N GLY A 66 -21.56 -3.39 -22.18
CA GLY A 66 -21.15 -2.29 -23.06
C GLY A 66 -20.16 -1.34 -22.39
N ASP A 67 -20.49 -0.05 -22.38
CA ASP A 67 -19.66 0.95 -21.73
C ASP A 67 -19.84 0.90 -20.22
N VAL A 68 -18.72 0.85 -19.52
CA VAL A 68 -18.66 0.68 -18.05
C VAL A 68 -17.77 1.72 -17.41
N ILE A 69 -17.95 1.89 -16.11
CA ILE A 69 -16.99 2.54 -15.22
C ILE A 69 -16.19 1.43 -14.53
N ILE A 70 -14.88 1.45 -14.69
CA ILE A 70 -13.97 0.49 -14.05
C ILE A 70 -13.39 1.10 -12.78
N LEU A 71 -13.53 0.39 -11.67
CA LEU A 71 -12.85 0.69 -10.42
C LEU A 71 -11.72 -0.31 -10.20
N MET A 72 -10.46 0.13 -10.31
CA MET A 72 -9.30 -0.70 -10.02
C MET A 72 -9.15 -0.89 -8.51
N CYS A 73 -8.99 -2.14 -8.08
CA CYS A 73 -9.04 -2.54 -6.69
C CYS A 73 -7.72 -3.09 -6.14
N PHE A 74 -6.60 -2.79 -6.79
CA PHE A 74 -5.27 -3.25 -6.36
C PHE A 74 -4.18 -2.32 -6.89
N GLY A 75 -3.04 -2.28 -6.21
CA GLY A 75 -1.82 -1.63 -6.69
C GLY A 75 -0.89 -2.64 -7.36
N SER A 76 -0.12 -2.19 -8.33
CA SER A 76 0.94 -2.99 -8.97
C SER A 76 1.98 -2.08 -9.61
N ASN A 77 3.25 -2.41 -9.41
CA ASN A 77 4.38 -1.78 -10.09
C ASN A 77 4.85 -2.58 -11.31
N ARG A 78 4.12 -3.63 -11.71
CA ARG A 78 4.44 -4.46 -12.88
C ARG A 78 4.10 -3.72 -14.15
N GLN A 79 5.04 -3.67 -15.09
CA GLN A 79 4.88 -2.97 -16.36
C GLN A 79 3.75 -3.54 -17.23
N ASP A 80 3.56 -4.87 -17.24
CA ASP A 80 2.47 -5.50 -17.99
C ASP A 80 1.08 -5.11 -17.44
N VAL A 81 0.97 -4.93 -16.12
CA VAL A 81 -0.26 -4.43 -15.49
C VAL A 81 -0.49 -2.97 -15.84
N ARG A 82 0.55 -2.13 -15.82
CA ARG A 82 0.46 -0.72 -16.21
C ARG A 82 -0.03 -0.55 -17.64
N LEU A 83 0.57 -1.25 -18.59
CA LEU A 83 0.14 -1.22 -20.00
C LEU A 83 -1.33 -1.64 -20.17
N ASN A 84 -1.78 -2.66 -19.43
CA ASN A 84 -3.18 -3.06 -19.44
C ASN A 84 -4.10 -1.99 -18.84
N VAL A 85 -3.69 -1.32 -17.76
CA VAL A 85 -4.43 -0.21 -17.15
C VAL A 85 -4.55 0.95 -18.12
N GLU A 86 -3.47 1.37 -18.76
CA GLU A 86 -3.46 2.44 -19.78
C GLU A 86 -4.43 2.13 -20.93
N LYS A 87 -4.48 0.88 -21.41
CA LYS A 87 -5.45 0.43 -22.40
C LYS A 87 -6.89 0.55 -21.89
N LEU A 88 -7.16 0.07 -20.68
CA LEU A 88 -8.50 0.13 -20.07
C LEU A 88 -8.97 1.58 -19.88
N MET A 89 -8.06 2.50 -19.52
CA MET A 89 -8.32 3.94 -19.41
C MET A 89 -8.70 4.59 -20.74
N GLN A 90 -8.14 4.13 -21.86
CA GLN A 90 -8.49 4.63 -23.20
C GLN A 90 -9.87 4.16 -23.66
N GLU A 91 -10.32 3.01 -23.20
CA GLU A 91 -11.56 2.36 -23.65
C GLU A 91 -12.76 2.64 -22.74
N ASN A 92 -12.54 3.10 -21.50
CA ASN A 92 -13.59 3.24 -20.50
C ASN A 92 -13.32 4.43 -19.54
N GLU A 93 -14.33 4.83 -18.81
CA GLU A 93 -14.11 5.60 -17.58
C GLU A 93 -13.45 4.70 -16.54
N PHE A 94 -12.34 5.16 -16.00
CA PHE A 94 -11.49 4.36 -15.14
C PHE A 94 -11.08 5.15 -13.91
N TYR A 95 -11.28 4.58 -12.73
CA TYR A 95 -10.91 5.19 -11.46
C TYR A 95 -10.18 4.20 -10.57
N VAL A 96 -9.28 4.72 -9.74
CA VAL A 96 -8.62 3.99 -8.64
C VAL A 96 -9.06 4.65 -7.33
N PRO A 97 -10.12 4.12 -6.69
CA PRO A 97 -10.63 4.74 -5.46
C PRO A 97 -9.60 4.74 -4.35
N ASP A 98 -9.35 5.91 -3.76
CA ASP A 98 -8.60 6.02 -2.51
C ASP A 98 -9.50 5.57 -1.36
N VAL A 99 -9.18 4.41 -0.80
CA VAL A 99 -9.87 3.85 0.37
C VAL A 99 -8.86 3.60 1.49
N PRO A 100 -9.22 3.84 2.76
CA PRO A 100 -8.28 3.73 3.86
C PRO A 100 -7.76 2.30 4.02
N VAL A 101 -6.47 2.17 4.24
CA VAL A 101 -5.85 0.91 4.63
C VAL A 101 -6.31 0.52 6.03
N TYR A 102 -6.44 1.50 6.92
CA TYR A 102 -6.90 1.38 8.30
C TYR A 102 -7.95 2.45 8.60
N GLY A 103 -8.94 2.09 9.44
CA GLY A 103 -10.05 3.00 9.78
C GLY A 103 -11.09 3.12 8.66
N ASP A 104 -12.03 4.05 8.83
CA ASP A 104 -13.21 4.21 7.95
C ASP A 104 -13.28 5.58 7.27
N VAL A 105 -12.31 6.46 7.52
CA VAL A 105 -12.33 7.84 7.00
C VAL A 105 -11.98 7.84 5.51
N ILE A 106 -12.90 8.33 4.70
CA ILE A 106 -12.70 8.53 3.26
C ILE A 106 -12.22 9.95 3.01
N PHE A 107 -11.20 10.08 2.17
CA PHE A 107 -10.76 11.38 1.67
C PHE A 107 -11.66 11.79 0.49
N ASP A 108 -12.74 12.51 0.79
CA ASP A 108 -13.68 13.04 -0.19
C ASP A 108 -13.67 14.59 -0.19
N ALA A 109 -14.58 15.19 -0.93
CA ALA A 109 -14.69 16.65 -1.02
C ALA A 109 -15.02 17.29 0.34
N ASN A 110 -15.85 16.64 1.17
CA ASN A 110 -16.19 17.15 2.50
C ASN A 110 -14.97 17.12 3.41
N TYR A 111 -14.26 15.97 3.42
CA TYR A 111 -13.02 15.85 4.19
C TYR A 111 -11.99 16.89 3.78
N TYR A 112 -11.84 17.13 2.47
CA TYR A 112 -10.92 18.15 1.94
C TYR A 112 -11.29 19.56 2.42
N GLU A 113 -12.55 19.96 2.33
CA GLU A 113 -13.00 21.29 2.79
C GLU A 113 -12.89 21.45 4.30
N ASP A 114 -13.21 20.41 5.09
CA ASP A 114 -13.10 20.42 6.55
C ASP A 114 -11.64 20.57 7.04
N HIS A 115 -10.66 20.07 6.25
CA HIS A 115 -9.22 20.10 6.59
C HIS A 115 -8.41 21.02 5.67
N LYS A 116 -9.06 21.92 4.95
CA LYS A 116 -8.41 22.77 3.95
C LYS A 116 -7.28 23.61 4.52
N TYR A 117 -7.49 24.16 5.70
CA TYR A 117 -6.48 24.98 6.36
C TYR A 117 -5.21 24.18 6.67
N GLU A 118 -5.34 22.98 7.22
CA GLU A 118 -4.22 22.10 7.54
C GLU A 118 -3.51 21.63 6.28
N LEU A 119 -4.26 21.31 5.22
CA LEU A 119 -3.70 20.90 3.94
C LEU A 119 -2.92 22.05 3.27
N GLU A 120 -3.46 23.27 3.30
CA GLU A 120 -2.77 24.47 2.80
C GLU A 120 -1.52 24.78 3.64
N LEU A 121 -1.58 24.60 4.96
CA LEU A 121 -0.43 24.77 5.84
C LEU A 121 0.67 23.78 5.49
N VAL A 122 0.36 22.48 5.38
CA VAL A 122 1.33 21.44 4.96
C VAL A 122 1.92 21.78 3.59
N ARG A 123 1.07 22.14 2.62
CA ARG A 123 1.50 22.56 1.29
C ARG A 123 2.51 23.72 1.32
N SER A 124 2.29 24.71 2.19
CA SER A 124 3.16 25.88 2.34
C SER A 124 4.51 25.56 2.99
N MET A 125 4.63 24.43 3.69
CA MET A 125 5.85 23.96 4.33
C MET A 125 6.76 23.13 3.40
N LEU A 126 6.29 22.79 2.20
CA LEU A 126 7.08 22.01 1.23
C LEU A 126 8.24 22.84 0.68
N ALA A 127 9.40 22.20 0.57
CA ALA A 127 10.68 22.90 0.34
C ALA A 127 10.89 23.38 -1.11
N ASP A 128 10.22 22.78 -2.09
CA ASP A 128 10.45 23.04 -3.51
C ASP A 128 9.19 22.85 -4.37
N GLU A 129 9.24 23.38 -5.59
CA GLU A 129 8.12 23.33 -6.54
C GLU A 129 7.72 21.93 -6.96
N LEU A 130 8.65 20.97 -7.03
CA LEU A 130 8.36 19.58 -7.37
C LEU A 130 7.55 18.91 -6.26
N SER A 131 7.93 19.14 -5.01
CA SER A 131 7.18 18.67 -3.84
C SER A 131 5.76 19.25 -3.80
N VAL A 132 5.62 20.54 -4.08
CA VAL A 132 4.30 21.20 -4.18
C VAL A 132 3.46 20.59 -5.30
N LYS A 133 4.03 20.45 -6.50
CA LYS A 133 3.35 19.81 -7.64
C LYS A 133 2.89 18.39 -7.32
N THR A 134 3.75 17.61 -6.69
CA THR A 134 3.44 16.22 -6.28
C THR A 134 2.31 16.20 -5.24
N PHE A 135 2.36 17.10 -4.25
CA PHE A 135 1.27 17.24 -3.27
C PHE A 135 -0.06 17.55 -3.95
N ASP A 136 -0.10 18.55 -4.83
CA ASP A 136 -1.31 18.97 -5.55
C ASP A 136 -1.87 17.81 -6.41
N ALA A 137 -1.00 17.06 -7.08
CA ALA A 137 -1.37 15.90 -7.89
C ALA A 137 -1.97 14.77 -7.02
N ILE A 138 -1.36 14.47 -5.87
CA ILE A 138 -1.89 13.47 -4.95
C ILE A 138 -3.24 13.89 -4.38
N MET A 139 -3.44 15.17 -4.02
CA MET A 139 -4.75 15.66 -3.58
C MET A 139 -5.79 15.54 -4.70
N SER A 140 -5.43 15.88 -5.94
CA SER A 140 -6.29 15.72 -7.11
C SER A 140 -6.65 14.25 -7.35
N TYR A 141 -5.68 13.34 -7.29
CA TYR A 141 -5.93 11.90 -7.37
C TYR A 141 -6.90 11.41 -6.29
N ARG A 142 -6.66 11.74 -5.04
CA ARG A 142 -7.49 11.29 -3.91
C ARG A 142 -8.95 11.74 -4.04
N LEU A 143 -9.19 12.94 -4.55
CA LEU A 143 -10.53 13.47 -4.78
C LEU A 143 -11.21 12.88 -6.02
N SER A 144 -10.45 12.73 -7.12
CA SER A 144 -10.99 12.31 -8.42
C SER A 144 -10.97 10.81 -8.65
N GLY A 145 -10.01 10.08 -8.03
CA GLY A 145 -9.70 8.68 -8.37
C GLY A 145 -8.96 8.53 -9.70
N ASP A 146 -8.57 9.63 -10.35
CA ASP A 146 -7.84 9.60 -11.61
C ASP A 146 -6.35 9.32 -11.37
N ILE A 147 -5.91 8.13 -11.76
CA ILE A 147 -4.55 7.66 -11.53
C ILE A 147 -3.51 8.39 -12.41
N SER A 148 -3.93 9.11 -13.44
CA SER A 148 -3.01 9.87 -14.29
C SER A 148 -2.22 10.90 -13.50
N TYR A 149 -2.82 11.53 -12.49
CA TYR A 149 -2.11 12.44 -11.58
C TYR A 149 -0.93 11.79 -10.88
N VAL A 150 -1.05 10.51 -10.52
CA VAL A 150 0.05 9.76 -9.88
C VAL A 150 1.11 9.40 -10.92
N PHE A 151 0.72 8.99 -12.11
CA PHE A 151 1.66 8.67 -13.18
C PHE A 151 2.49 9.88 -13.61
N ASP A 152 1.90 11.07 -13.62
CA ASP A 152 2.57 12.33 -13.96
C ASP A 152 3.59 12.79 -12.92
N CYS A 153 3.55 12.20 -11.71
CA CYS A 153 4.47 12.49 -10.60
C CYS A 153 5.45 11.33 -10.34
N GLU A 154 5.42 10.28 -11.15
CA GLU A 154 6.30 9.15 -10.98
C GLU A 154 7.74 9.52 -11.36
N GLU A 155 8.68 9.22 -10.47
CA GLU A 155 10.10 9.42 -10.68
C GLU A 155 10.81 8.09 -10.87
N GLU A 156 11.85 8.06 -11.67
CA GLU A 156 12.71 6.89 -11.83
C GLU A 156 13.37 6.51 -10.50
N GLU A 157 13.55 5.22 -10.30
CA GLU A 157 14.06 4.68 -9.03
C GLU A 157 15.48 5.16 -8.73
N GLU A 158 16.33 5.26 -9.75
CA GLU A 158 17.68 5.76 -9.64
C GLU A 158 17.72 7.19 -9.10
N ARG A 159 16.82 8.05 -9.60
CA ARG A 159 16.71 9.43 -9.13
C ARG A 159 16.28 9.52 -7.68
N LYS A 160 15.35 8.64 -7.24
CA LYS A 160 14.94 8.57 -5.83
C LYS A 160 16.11 8.21 -4.93
N LEU A 161 16.94 7.24 -5.34
CA LEU A 161 18.11 6.82 -4.59
C LEU A 161 19.18 7.93 -4.52
N ASP A 162 19.34 8.71 -5.59
CA ASP A 162 20.30 9.83 -5.64
C ASP A 162 19.96 10.97 -4.67
N LEU A 163 18.71 11.10 -4.25
CA LEU A 163 18.29 12.08 -3.25
C LEU A 163 18.76 11.73 -1.84
N ILE A 164 19.00 10.45 -1.59
CA ILE A 164 19.42 9.95 -0.27
C ILE A 164 20.93 10.09 -0.14
N LYS A 165 21.38 10.96 0.75
CA LYS A 165 22.81 11.16 1.04
C LYS A 165 23.12 10.60 2.42
N LEU A 166 23.75 9.43 2.44
CA LEU A 166 24.12 8.75 3.68
C LEU A 166 25.57 9.10 4.06
N PRO A 167 25.82 9.48 5.33
CA PRO A 167 27.19 9.56 5.88
C PRO A 167 27.91 8.21 5.77
N LYS A 168 29.23 8.24 5.96
CA LYS A 168 30.01 7.02 6.09
C LYS A 168 29.60 6.29 7.37
N ASP A 169 29.59 4.96 7.30
CA ASP A 169 29.25 4.06 8.41
C ASP A 169 27.82 4.28 8.97
N SER A 170 26.88 4.66 8.09
CA SER A 170 25.45 4.79 8.45
C SER A 170 24.86 3.47 8.91
N GLU A 171 23.93 3.55 9.85
CA GLU A 171 23.09 2.42 10.27
C GLU A 171 21.68 2.54 9.67
N TYR A 172 21.14 1.44 9.14
CA TYR A 172 19.83 1.40 8.52
C TYR A 172 18.86 0.58 9.37
N LEU A 173 17.70 1.16 9.63
CA LEU A 173 16.63 0.52 10.38
C LEU A 173 15.43 0.25 9.45
N ASP A 174 15.12 -1.03 9.21
CA ASP A 174 14.01 -1.49 8.38
C ASP A 174 12.85 -2.00 9.26
N LEU A 175 11.84 -1.15 9.45
CA LEU A 175 10.68 -1.44 10.30
C LEU A 175 9.54 -2.00 9.46
N GLY A 176 9.34 -3.32 9.50
CA GLY A 176 8.43 -4.06 8.63
C GLY A 176 9.16 -4.60 7.40
N ALA A 177 10.29 -5.26 7.61
CA ALA A 177 11.21 -5.71 6.57
C ALA A 177 10.65 -6.84 5.68
N TYR A 178 9.44 -7.34 5.93
CA TYR A 178 8.73 -8.35 5.14
C TYR A 178 9.62 -9.57 4.82
N ASN A 179 10.06 -9.70 3.59
CA ASN A 179 10.92 -10.78 3.12
C ASN A 179 12.39 -10.33 2.91
N GLY A 180 12.73 -9.09 3.25
CA GLY A 180 14.06 -8.51 3.14
C GLY A 180 14.40 -7.90 1.79
N ASP A 181 13.42 -7.64 0.93
CA ASP A 181 13.63 -7.01 -0.38
C ASP A 181 14.22 -5.60 -0.27
N THR A 182 13.73 -4.79 0.66
CA THR A 182 14.27 -3.45 0.96
C THR A 182 15.67 -3.52 1.56
N VAL A 183 15.93 -4.49 2.44
CA VAL A 183 17.27 -4.73 3.02
C VAL A 183 18.29 -4.98 1.92
N VAL A 184 18.00 -5.88 0.98
CA VAL A 184 18.89 -6.18 -0.15
C VAL A 184 19.08 -4.95 -1.02
N LYS A 185 17.98 -4.33 -1.47
CA LYS A 185 17.97 -3.18 -2.36
C LYS A 185 18.84 -2.03 -1.83
N TYR A 186 18.63 -1.63 -0.59
CA TYR A 186 19.35 -0.49 -0.02
C TYR A 186 20.80 -0.84 0.35
N SER A 187 21.08 -2.08 0.77
CA SER A 187 22.46 -2.55 0.97
C SER A 187 23.28 -2.59 -0.33
N GLU A 188 22.61 -2.84 -1.47
CA GLU A 188 23.26 -2.79 -2.78
C GLU A 188 23.44 -1.37 -3.30
N ALA A 189 22.45 -0.51 -3.10
CA ALA A 189 22.45 0.88 -3.57
C ALA A 189 23.42 1.76 -2.75
N PHE A 190 23.47 1.58 -1.41
CA PHE A 190 24.21 2.43 -0.50
C PHE A 190 25.36 1.70 0.18
N LYS A 191 26.56 1.84 -0.36
CA LYS A 191 27.77 1.22 0.20
C LYS A 191 28.26 1.84 1.52
N ASN A 192 27.64 2.93 1.93
CA ASN A 192 27.92 3.61 3.21
C ASN A 192 27.17 3.00 4.39
N ILE A 193 26.25 2.07 4.16
CA ILE A 193 25.56 1.34 5.23
C ILE A 193 26.51 0.29 5.81
N SER A 194 26.79 0.42 7.10
CA SER A 194 27.66 -0.50 7.86
C SER A 194 26.88 -1.60 8.56
N SER A 195 25.68 -1.28 9.04
CA SER A 195 24.79 -2.23 9.72
C SER A 195 23.33 -1.98 9.40
N VAL A 196 22.53 -3.04 9.52
CA VAL A 196 21.07 -3.01 9.34
C VAL A 196 20.40 -3.71 10.51
N ILE A 197 19.33 -3.11 11.06
CA ILE A 197 18.38 -3.79 11.93
C ILE A 197 17.08 -3.95 11.15
N ALA A 198 16.68 -5.20 10.88
CA ALA A 198 15.48 -5.52 10.11
C ALA A 198 14.44 -6.19 11.02
N VAL A 199 13.28 -5.54 11.17
CA VAL A 199 12.21 -5.98 12.09
C VAL A 199 11.00 -6.46 11.29
N GLU A 200 10.53 -7.69 11.56
CA GLU A 200 9.34 -8.26 10.90
C GLU A 200 8.51 -9.07 11.90
N PRO A 201 7.25 -8.70 12.15
CA PRO A 201 6.42 -9.38 13.13
C PRO A 201 5.83 -10.72 12.66
N ASP A 202 5.48 -10.86 11.35
CA ASP A 202 4.89 -12.10 10.86
C ASP A 202 5.93 -13.22 10.77
N SER A 203 5.71 -14.31 11.48
CA SER A 203 6.67 -15.42 11.58
C SER A 203 6.97 -16.10 10.24
N LYS A 204 6.05 -16.06 9.26
CA LYS A 204 6.29 -16.65 7.92
C LYS A 204 7.16 -15.72 7.08
N ASN A 205 6.90 -14.41 7.16
CA ASN A 205 7.72 -13.42 6.48
C ASN A 205 9.09 -13.30 7.13
N PHE A 206 9.17 -13.32 8.46
CA PHE A 206 10.43 -13.36 9.21
C PHE A 206 11.33 -14.53 8.77
N LYS A 207 10.78 -15.74 8.57
CA LYS A 207 11.53 -16.87 8.03
C LYS A 207 12.07 -16.62 6.61
N LYS A 208 11.34 -15.86 5.79
CA LYS A 208 11.84 -15.48 4.46
C LYS A 208 12.92 -14.41 4.57
N LEU A 209 12.73 -13.41 5.44
CA LEU A 209 13.74 -12.40 5.76
C LEU A 209 15.07 -13.04 6.19
N CYS A 210 15.04 -13.99 7.15
CA CYS A 210 16.24 -14.72 7.56
C CYS A 210 16.94 -15.38 6.37
N LYS A 211 16.19 -16.09 5.51
CA LYS A 211 16.76 -16.73 4.32
C LYS A 211 17.36 -15.74 3.33
N THR A 212 16.70 -14.61 3.13
CA THR A 212 17.20 -13.53 2.25
C THR A 212 18.54 -13.01 2.79
N VAL A 213 18.61 -12.71 4.08
CA VAL A 213 19.84 -12.23 4.74
C VAL A 213 20.96 -13.27 4.68
N GLU A 214 20.67 -14.56 4.93
CA GLU A 214 21.64 -15.66 4.81
C GLU A 214 22.22 -15.80 3.38
N GLN A 215 21.46 -15.40 2.36
CA GLN A 215 21.88 -15.46 0.96
C GLN A 215 22.69 -14.23 0.51
N MET A 216 22.73 -13.17 1.31
CA MET A 216 23.56 -11.99 1.03
C MET A 216 25.05 -12.38 1.16
N LYS A 217 25.77 -12.37 0.02
CA LYS A 217 27.20 -12.78 -0.03
C LYS A 217 28.15 -11.71 0.49
N CYS A 218 27.72 -10.46 0.42
CA CYS A 218 28.48 -9.28 0.87
C CYS A 218 27.49 -8.17 1.22
N GLY A 219 27.89 -7.26 2.08
CA GLY A 219 27.07 -6.13 2.50
C GLY A 219 27.26 -5.78 3.98
N PRO A 220 26.35 -4.99 4.55
CA PRO A 220 26.39 -4.62 5.96
C PRO A 220 26.10 -5.82 6.86
N GLN A 221 26.44 -5.71 8.14
CA GLN A 221 25.97 -6.66 9.15
C GLN A 221 24.48 -6.50 9.35
N VAL A 222 23.69 -7.56 9.20
CA VAL A 222 22.24 -7.52 9.34
C VAL A 222 21.80 -8.25 10.61
N GLN A 223 21.16 -7.51 11.52
CA GLN A 223 20.45 -8.07 12.67
C GLN A 223 18.97 -8.21 12.31
N VAL A 224 18.40 -9.41 12.44
CA VAL A 224 16.96 -9.65 12.21
C VAL A 224 16.23 -9.82 13.53
N VAL A 225 15.07 -9.16 13.65
CA VAL A 225 14.27 -9.16 14.90
C VAL A 225 12.82 -9.53 14.56
N ASN A 226 12.31 -10.58 15.24
CA ASN A 226 10.90 -10.95 15.08
C ASN A 226 10.07 -10.26 16.18
N ALA A 227 9.58 -9.07 15.88
CA ALA A 227 8.80 -8.24 16.82
C ALA A 227 7.86 -7.29 16.07
N VAL A 228 6.84 -6.80 16.75
CA VAL A 228 6.06 -5.61 16.37
C VAL A 228 6.80 -4.38 16.85
N VAL A 229 6.89 -3.34 16.03
CA VAL A 229 7.40 -2.04 16.47
C VAL A 229 6.25 -1.19 17.02
N SER A 230 6.45 -0.61 18.18
CA SER A 230 5.45 0.23 18.87
C SER A 230 6.13 1.35 19.66
N ASP A 231 5.34 2.12 20.39
CA ASP A 231 5.81 3.15 21.32
C ASP A 231 6.31 2.58 22.66
N LYS A 232 6.09 1.28 22.93
CA LYS A 232 6.44 0.60 24.20
C LYS A 232 6.86 -0.83 23.95
N ASP A 233 7.77 -1.28 24.82
CA ASP A 233 8.15 -2.70 24.88
C ASP A 233 7.06 -3.52 25.57
N GLY A 234 6.89 -4.78 25.13
CA GLY A 234 5.89 -5.68 25.70
C GLY A 234 5.56 -6.86 24.82
N MET A 235 4.29 -7.25 24.80
CA MET A 235 3.75 -8.31 23.96
C MET A 235 2.54 -7.79 23.20
N ALA A 236 2.40 -8.14 21.93
CA ALA A 236 1.28 -7.79 21.08
C ALA A 236 0.63 -9.03 20.47
N SER A 237 -0.68 -9.01 20.27
CA SER A 237 -1.37 -10.06 19.51
C SER A 237 -1.51 -9.64 18.05
N LEU A 238 -0.98 -10.47 17.13
CA LEU A 238 -1.18 -10.28 15.71
C LEU A 238 -2.53 -10.85 15.28
N VAL A 239 -3.43 -9.97 14.85
CA VAL A 239 -4.68 -10.36 14.21
C VAL A 239 -4.42 -10.40 12.71
N SER A 240 -4.48 -11.59 12.11
CA SER A 240 -4.36 -11.76 10.66
C SER A 240 -5.58 -11.16 9.97
N SER A 241 -5.45 -9.98 9.39
CA SER A 241 -6.44 -9.48 8.44
C SER A 241 -6.29 -10.23 7.10
N LYS A 242 -7.39 -10.40 6.36
CA LYS A 242 -7.38 -11.04 5.03
C LYS A 242 -6.69 -10.12 4.01
N GLY A 243 -5.37 -10.24 3.88
CA GLY A 243 -4.59 -9.47 2.92
C GLY A 243 -3.09 -9.77 3.04
N ARG A 244 -2.33 -9.59 1.95
CA ARG A 244 -0.88 -9.74 1.99
C ARG A 244 -0.27 -8.57 2.77
N GLY A 245 0.40 -8.89 3.89
CA GLY A 245 1.24 -7.93 4.62
C GLY A 245 0.52 -6.93 5.51
N VAL A 246 -0.80 -7.03 5.68
CA VAL A 246 -1.54 -6.19 6.63
C VAL A 246 -1.92 -7.03 7.83
N HIS A 247 -1.26 -6.77 8.94
CA HIS A 247 -1.63 -7.33 10.24
C HIS A 247 -2.12 -6.18 11.14
N GLU A 248 -3.33 -6.32 11.63
CA GLU A 248 -3.81 -5.48 12.73
C GLU A 248 -3.27 -6.07 14.02
N PHE A 249 -2.76 -5.24 14.90
CA PHE A 249 -2.39 -5.66 16.24
C PHE A 249 -3.23 -4.88 17.25
N SER A 250 -3.76 -5.59 18.21
CA SER A 250 -4.36 -4.98 19.39
C SER A 250 -3.28 -4.80 20.44
N ASN A 251 -3.23 -3.63 21.03
CA ASN A 251 -2.29 -3.27 22.10
C ASN A 251 -2.37 -4.27 23.26
N LEU A 252 -1.16 -4.56 23.80
CA LEU A 252 -0.89 -5.19 25.09
C LEU A 252 -1.92 -6.26 25.50
N VAL A 253 -1.64 -7.49 25.14
CA VAL A 253 -2.43 -8.62 25.61
C VAL A 253 -2.02 -8.93 27.03
N CYS A 254 -2.94 -8.77 27.98
CA CYS A 254 -2.79 -9.30 29.34
C CYS A 254 -2.87 -10.83 29.38
N ASP A 255 -3.26 -11.48 28.25
CA ASP A 255 -3.43 -12.93 28.17
C ASP A 255 -2.43 -13.52 27.14
N VAL A 256 -1.32 -14.04 27.65
CA VAL A 256 -0.19 -14.60 26.87
C VAL A 256 -0.50 -15.96 26.24
N THR A 257 -1.71 -16.48 26.39
CA THR A 257 -2.10 -17.82 25.90
C THR A 257 -2.59 -17.85 24.46
N ALA A 258 -2.75 -16.69 23.80
CA ALA A 258 -3.17 -16.62 22.40
C ALA A 258 -2.07 -17.09 21.45
N SER A 259 -2.42 -17.90 20.46
CA SER A 259 -1.50 -18.56 19.50
C SER A 259 -0.69 -17.63 18.59
N ASN A 260 -0.92 -16.31 18.64
CA ASN A 260 -0.32 -15.30 17.76
C ASN A 260 0.30 -14.13 18.53
N VAL A 261 0.81 -14.37 19.73
CA VAL A 261 1.49 -13.35 20.53
C VAL A 261 2.94 -13.22 20.07
N VAL A 262 3.38 -12.00 19.80
CA VAL A 262 4.75 -11.67 19.41
C VAL A 262 5.31 -10.59 20.33
N PRO A 263 6.64 -10.52 20.49
CA PRO A 263 7.27 -9.40 21.19
C PRO A 263 6.89 -8.07 20.53
N CYS A 264 6.74 -7.05 21.37
CA CYS A 264 6.58 -5.67 20.96
C CYS A 264 7.81 -4.90 21.45
N ILE A 265 8.44 -4.12 20.58
CA ILE A 265 9.67 -3.41 20.90
C ILE A 265 9.57 -1.95 20.41
N SER A 266 10.06 -1.02 21.21
CA SER A 266 10.15 0.38 20.81
C SER A 266 11.39 0.63 19.96
N VAL A 267 11.34 1.67 19.13
CA VAL A 267 12.52 2.08 18.34
C VAL A 267 13.67 2.43 19.27
N ASP A 268 13.39 3.12 20.37
CA ASP A 268 14.42 3.49 21.38
C ASP A 268 15.14 2.26 21.94
N SER A 269 14.38 1.19 22.24
CA SER A 269 14.96 -0.07 22.70
C SER A 269 15.74 -0.83 21.62
N LEU A 270 15.33 -0.70 20.35
CA LEU A 270 16.05 -1.31 19.23
C LEU A 270 17.40 -0.63 18.97
N VAL A 271 17.44 0.67 19.02
CA VAL A 271 18.65 1.44 18.72
C VAL A 271 19.54 1.65 19.95
N GLN A 272 18.96 1.56 21.16
CA GLN A 272 19.66 1.83 22.42
C GLN A 272 20.47 3.15 22.32
N ASP A 273 21.76 3.11 22.62
CA ASP A 273 22.66 4.28 22.51
C ASP A 273 23.26 4.46 21.10
N ARG A 274 22.76 3.79 20.07
CA ARG A 274 23.24 3.93 18.70
C ARG A 274 22.69 5.18 18.05
N MET A 275 23.53 5.89 17.31
CA MET A 275 23.05 6.94 16.40
C MET A 275 22.61 6.30 15.09
N VAL A 276 21.31 6.24 14.85
CA VAL A 276 20.72 5.83 13.56
C VAL A 276 20.59 7.08 12.70
N ASN A 277 21.13 7.02 11.50
CA ASN A 277 21.12 8.13 10.55
C ASN A 277 19.98 8.01 9.53
#